data_8fb265f9085240851ba721b68019f1e8
#
_entry.id   8fb265f9085240851ba721b68019f1e8
#
_cell.length_a   1.000
_cell.length_b   1.000
_cell.length_c   1.000
_cell.angle_alpha   90.00
_cell.angle_beta   90.00
_cell.angle_gamma   90.00
#
_symmetry.space_group_name_H-M   'P 1'
#
loop_
_entity.id
_entity.type
_entity.pdbx_description
1 polymer ?
#
loop_
_entity_poly.entity_id
_entity_poly.type
_entity_poly.pdbx_seq_one_letter_code
_entity_poly.pdbx_strand_id
1 'polypeptide(L)'
;MERLIVPMCTTGAEPINSMGNDTPLAVLSDKPQLLYNYFRQQFAQVTNPPIDPIREELVMSLTEYIGAVGMNILTPSESHCKMVRLNHPILSNAQLDILCNIRYKGFKTVKLPLLFEVAKGRAGLQEALTALCKQAEESVSEGVNYIVLSDRDVDATHAAIPSLLAVSAVHHHLISVGKRVQTALVVESGEIREVMHAALLLGFGASALNPYMAFAVIDKLVAKKEIQLDYATAEKKYIKSICKG
;
A
#
# COMPACT_ATOMS: atom_id res chain seq x y z
N MET A 1 -18.38 -0.50 -6.18
CA MET A 1 -17.57 -1.73 -6.03
C MET A 1 -17.77 -2.69 -7.21
N GLU A 2 -19.00 -3.00 -7.58
CA GLU A 2 -19.28 -3.88 -8.72
C GLU A 2 -18.67 -3.40 -10.04
N ARG A 3 -18.69 -2.11 -10.32
CA ARG A 3 -18.12 -1.53 -11.55
C ARG A 3 -16.60 -1.51 -11.62
N LEU A 4 -15.91 -1.75 -10.51
CA LEU A 4 -14.47 -1.73 -10.44
C LEU A 4 -13.90 -3.12 -10.10
N ILE A 5 -14.24 -3.67 -8.93
CA ILE A 5 -13.64 -4.91 -8.43
C ILE A 5 -14.05 -6.14 -9.27
N VAL A 6 -15.33 -6.24 -9.69
CA VAL A 6 -15.76 -7.38 -10.49
C VAL A 6 -15.02 -7.46 -11.84
N PRO A 7 -14.91 -6.40 -12.65
CA PRO A 7 -14.07 -6.45 -13.85
C PRO A 7 -12.61 -6.79 -13.58
N MET A 8 -12.00 -6.19 -12.55
CA MET A 8 -10.61 -6.49 -12.19
C MET A 8 -10.41 -7.97 -11.87
N CYS A 9 -11.35 -8.59 -11.14
CA CYS A 9 -11.30 -10.02 -10.80
C CYS A 9 -11.59 -10.94 -12.00
N THR A 10 -12.38 -10.50 -12.96
CA THR A 10 -12.77 -11.34 -14.10
C THR A 10 -11.81 -11.23 -15.27
N THR A 11 -11.38 -10.03 -15.62
CA THR A 11 -10.50 -9.76 -16.76
C THR A 11 -9.01 -9.71 -16.40
N GLY A 12 -8.67 -9.37 -15.14
CA GLY A 12 -7.31 -9.11 -14.71
C GLY A 12 -6.75 -7.78 -15.26
N ALA A 13 -7.64 -6.82 -15.51
CA ALA A 13 -7.31 -5.47 -15.94
C ALA A 13 -8.25 -4.46 -15.27
N GLU A 14 -7.77 -3.26 -15.04
CA GLU A 14 -8.58 -2.16 -14.53
C GLU A 14 -9.57 -1.69 -15.61
N PRO A 15 -10.87 -1.49 -15.30
CA PRO A 15 -11.88 -1.08 -16.29
C PRO A 15 -11.88 0.42 -16.59
N ILE A 16 -10.82 1.11 -16.26
CA ILE A 16 -10.68 2.56 -16.42
C ILE A 16 -9.74 2.84 -17.60
N ASN A 17 -10.18 3.76 -18.47
CA ASN A 17 -9.40 4.19 -19.63
C ASN A 17 -8.71 5.54 -19.33
N SER A 18 -7.62 5.81 -20.03
CA SER A 18 -6.81 7.03 -19.89
C SER A 18 -7.36 8.23 -20.68
N MET A 19 -8.63 8.27 -20.96
CA MET A 19 -9.29 9.32 -21.78
C MET A 19 -9.53 10.65 -21.04
N GLY A 20 -8.97 10.80 -19.84
CA GLY A 20 -9.27 11.92 -18.95
C GLY A 20 -10.42 11.61 -18.00
N ASN A 21 -10.81 12.58 -17.20
CA ASN A 21 -11.83 12.40 -16.17
C ASN A 21 -12.65 13.68 -15.97
N ASP A 22 -13.94 13.59 -16.27
CA ASP A 22 -14.90 14.69 -16.08
C ASP A 22 -15.43 14.80 -14.64
N THR A 23 -14.94 14.00 -13.72
CA THR A 23 -15.33 14.08 -12.31
C THR A 23 -14.87 15.42 -11.74
N PRO A 24 -15.75 16.18 -11.06
CA PRO A 24 -15.35 17.42 -10.41
C PRO A 24 -14.16 17.25 -9.47
N LEU A 25 -13.32 18.27 -9.36
CA LEU A 25 -12.17 18.28 -8.45
C LEU A 25 -12.63 17.99 -7.01
N ALA A 26 -11.92 17.12 -6.31
CA ALA A 26 -12.23 16.77 -4.93
C ALA A 26 -12.24 17.99 -3.99
N VAL A 27 -11.40 18.98 -4.26
CA VAL A 27 -11.33 20.25 -3.48
C VAL A 27 -12.60 21.09 -3.57
N LEU A 28 -13.42 20.89 -4.60
CA LEU A 28 -14.69 21.60 -4.78
C LEU A 28 -15.90 20.86 -4.20
N SER A 29 -15.67 19.69 -3.59
CA SER A 29 -16.74 18.87 -3.01
C SER A 29 -17.04 19.27 -1.56
N ASP A 30 -18.34 19.42 -1.26
CA ASP A 30 -18.82 19.61 0.13
C ASP A 30 -18.89 18.27 0.90
N LYS A 31 -18.63 17.14 0.22
CA LYS A 31 -18.63 15.81 0.84
C LYS A 31 -17.22 15.38 1.19
N PRO A 32 -17.04 14.60 2.28
CA PRO A 32 -15.76 13.98 2.59
C PRO A 32 -15.23 13.18 1.42
N GLN A 33 -13.98 13.40 1.06
CA GLN A 33 -13.29 12.71 -0.03
C GLN A 33 -12.13 11.87 0.52
N LEU A 34 -11.85 10.73 -0.11
CA LEU A 34 -10.59 10.03 0.14
C LEU A 34 -9.43 10.93 -0.26
N LEU A 35 -8.34 10.89 0.50
CA LEU A 35 -7.16 11.71 0.23
C LEU A 35 -6.60 11.48 -1.19
N TYR A 36 -6.71 10.27 -1.70
CA TYR A 36 -6.31 9.90 -3.07
C TYR A 36 -7.01 10.72 -4.15
N ASN A 37 -8.28 11.11 -3.94
CA ASN A 37 -9.06 11.84 -4.95
C ASN A 37 -8.48 13.24 -5.23
N TYR A 38 -7.68 13.81 -4.32
CA TYR A 38 -7.00 15.09 -4.52
C TYR A 38 -5.81 15.00 -5.48
N PHE A 39 -5.32 13.79 -5.79
CA PHE A 39 -4.23 13.51 -6.72
C PHE A 39 -4.70 13.04 -8.10
N ARG A 40 -6.01 13.03 -8.32
CA ARG A 40 -6.56 12.55 -9.58
C ARG A 40 -6.16 13.44 -10.75
N GLN A 41 -5.61 12.82 -11.79
CA GLN A 41 -5.21 13.49 -13.01
C GLN A 41 -6.41 14.07 -13.75
N GLN A 42 -6.30 15.30 -14.26
CA GLN A 42 -7.37 16.04 -14.93
C GLN A 42 -7.23 16.09 -16.46
N PHE A 43 -6.19 15.54 -17.02
CA PHE A 43 -5.92 15.53 -18.45
C PHE A 43 -5.56 14.14 -18.94
N ALA A 44 -5.80 13.88 -20.23
CA ALA A 44 -5.43 12.62 -20.86
C ALA A 44 -3.91 12.55 -21.10
N GLN A 45 -3.33 11.41 -20.86
CA GLN A 45 -1.92 11.10 -21.15
C GLN A 45 -1.80 9.81 -21.93
N VAL A 46 -0.67 9.63 -22.59
CA VAL A 46 -0.27 8.35 -23.20
C VAL A 46 -0.09 7.32 -22.09
N THR A 47 -0.75 6.15 -22.20
CA THR A 47 -0.70 5.09 -21.19
C THR A 47 0.56 4.25 -21.26
N ASN A 48 1.10 4.03 -22.47
CA ASN A 48 2.24 3.16 -22.67
C ASN A 48 3.46 3.97 -23.10
N PRO A 49 4.60 3.85 -22.42
CA PRO A 49 5.85 4.40 -22.92
C PRO A 49 6.24 3.70 -24.23
N PRO A 50 6.99 4.35 -25.14
CA PRO A 50 7.41 3.79 -26.42
C PRO A 50 8.57 2.79 -26.24
N ILE A 51 8.30 1.68 -25.57
CA ILE A 51 9.23 0.58 -25.26
C ILE A 51 8.74 -0.67 -25.98
N ASP A 52 9.63 -1.45 -26.56
CA ASP A 52 9.27 -2.73 -27.15
C ASP A 52 8.86 -3.75 -26.06
N PRO A 53 8.00 -4.74 -26.39
CA PRO A 53 7.45 -5.66 -25.39
C PRO A 53 8.49 -6.52 -24.65
N ILE A 54 9.66 -6.77 -25.25
CA ILE A 54 10.73 -7.56 -24.62
C ILE A 54 11.45 -6.72 -23.56
N ARG A 55 11.72 -5.47 -23.85
CA ARG A 55 12.35 -4.54 -22.89
C ARG A 55 11.37 -4.10 -21.81
N GLU A 56 10.09 -4.02 -22.13
CA GLU A 56 9.04 -3.66 -21.17
C GLU A 56 9.06 -4.60 -19.95
N GLU A 57 9.19 -5.90 -20.14
CA GLU A 57 9.24 -6.89 -19.06
C GLU A 57 10.39 -6.63 -18.08
N LEU A 58 11.54 -6.16 -18.57
CA LEU A 58 12.69 -5.82 -17.74
C LEU A 58 12.55 -4.43 -17.09
N VAL A 59 12.23 -3.43 -17.89
CA VAL A 59 12.22 -2.01 -17.48
C VAL A 59 11.03 -1.71 -16.55
N MET A 60 9.89 -2.36 -16.78
CA MET A 60 8.65 -2.19 -15.99
C MET A 60 8.47 -3.30 -14.96
N SER A 61 9.53 -3.99 -14.58
CA SER A 61 9.48 -5.02 -13.54
C SER A 61 9.04 -4.42 -12.20
N LEU A 62 8.05 -5.05 -11.56
CA LEU A 62 7.58 -4.73 -10.22
C LEU A 62 8.27 -5.57 -9.14
N THR A 63 9.31 -6.34 -9.50
CA THR A 63 10.08 -7.10 -8.52
C THR A 63 10.79 -6.15 -7.57
N GLU A 64 10.58 -6.32 -6.29
CA GLU A 64 11.17 -5.49 -5.25
C GLU A 64 11.85 -6.33 -4.18
N TYR A 65 12.89 -5.74 -3.57
CA TYR A 65 13.58 -6.31 -2.41
C TYR A 65 13.33 -5.39 -1.23
N ILE A 66 12.56 -5.86 -0.25
CA ILE A 66 12.17 -5.09 0.92
C ILE A 66 12.97 -5.51 2.15
N GLY A 67 13.31 -4.55 2.99
CA GLY A 67 14.06 -4.77 4.23
C GLY A 67 14.96 -3.60 4.59
N ALA A 68 15.91 -3.84 5.47
CA ALA A 68 16.94 -2.87 5.84
C ALA A 68 18.10 -2.92 4.84
N VAL A 69 18.32 -1.85 4.10
CA VAL A 69 19.41 -1.76 3.10
C VAL A 69 20.80 -1.64 3.75
N GLY A 70 20.85 -1.40 5.08
CA GLY A 70 22.09 -1.15 5.80
C GLY A 70 22.51 0.32 5.78
N MET A 71 23.63 0.61 6.42
CA MET A 71 24.07 2.00 6.64
C MET A 71 24.84 2.59 5.46
N ASN A 72 25.50 1.77 4.67
CA ASN A 72 26.36 2.24 3.57
C ASN A 72 26.29 1.33 2.35
N ILE A 73 25.46 1.71 1.39
CA ILE A 73 25.26 0.96 0.12
C ILE A 73 26.53 0.96 -0.77
N LEU A 74 27.44 1.87 -0.55
CA LEU A 74 28.70 1.96 -1.31
C LEU A 74 29.75 0.95 -0.85
N THR A 75 29.57 0.37 0.33
CA THR A 75 30.47 -0.67 0.85
C THR A 75 29.72 -2.00 0.91
N PRO A 76 29.90 -2.89 -0.07
CA PRO A 76 29.20 -4.17 -0.11
C PRO A 76 29.47 -5.00 1.14
N SER A 77 28.40 -5.55 1.73
CA SER A 77 28.48 -6.44 2.88
C SER A 77 27.36 -7.48 2.84
N GLU A 78 27.53 -8.58 3.56
CA GLU A 78 26.52 -9.64 3.67
C GLU A 78 25.18 -9.13 4.24
N SER A 79 25.21 -8.05 5.03
CA SER A 79 24.00 -7.46 5.60
C SER A 79 23.04 -6.89 4.53
N HIS A 80 23.54 -6.47 3.37
CA HIS A 80 22.73 -5.99 2.27
C HIS A 80 21.90 -7.09 1.59
N CYS A 81 22.24 -8.36 1.82
CA CYS A 81 21.47 -9.51 1.31
C CYS A 81 20.30 -9.89 2.22
N LYS A 82 20.13 -9.28 3.38
CA LYS A 82 19.05 -9.55 4.32
C LYS A 82 17.77 -8.83 3.89
N MET A 83 17.19 -9.28 2.80
CA MET A 83 15.97 -8.72 2.24
C MET A 83 14.98 -9.82 1.84
N VAL A 84 13.69 -9.50 1.84
CA VAL A 84 12.64 -10.34 1.27
C VAL A 84 12.41 -9.89 -0.16
N ARG A 85 12.50 -10.83 -1.10
CA ARG A 85 12.15 -10.60 -2.50
C ARG A 85 10.66 -10.76 -2.69
N LEU A 86 10.02 -9.75 -3.25
CA LEU A 86 8.64 -9.75 -3.71
C LEU A 86 8.61 -9.73 -5.23
N ASN A 87 7.73 -10.54 -5.83
CA ASN A 87 7.52 -10.51 -7.28
C ASN A 87 6.76 -9.25 -7.73
N HIS A 88 6.00 -8.67 -6.82
CA HIS A 88 5.25 -7.41 -6.97
C HIS A 88 4.90 -6.87 -5.58
N PRO A 89 4.60 -5.56 -5.44
CA PRO A 89 4.39 -4.92 -4.14
C PRO A 89 3.04 -5.23 -3.48
N ILE A 90 2.15 -5.98 -4.12
CA ILE A 90 0.82 -6.31 -3.55
C ILE A 90 0.89 -7.65 -2.84
N LEU A 91 0.69 -7.63 -1.53
CA LEU A 91 0.70 -8.83 -0.68
C LEU A 91 -0.73 -9.36 -0.47
N SER A 92 -0.93 -10.66 -0.62
CA SER A 92 -2.13 -11.33 -0.14
C SER A 92 -2.15 -11.34 1.40
N ASN A 93 -3.31 -11.64 2.00
CA ASN A 93 -3.41 -11.75 3.46
C ASN A 93 -2.44 -12.81 4.02
N ALA A 94 -2.32 -13.96 3.34
CA ALA A 94 -1.40 -15.02 3.74
C ALA A 94 0.08 -14.59 3.66
N GLN A 95 0.45 -13.84 2.63
CA GLN A 95 1.82 -13.31 2.48
C GLN A 95 2.14 -12.27 3.56
N LEU A 96 1.19 -11.40 3.89
CA LEU A 96 1.35 -10.44 4.98
C LEU A 96 1.49 -11.16 6.33
N ASP A 97 0.69 -12.18 6.58
CA ASP A 97 0.79 -13.00 7.80
C ASP A 97 2.17 -13.67 7.94
N ILE A 98 2.71 -14.20 6.86
CA ILE A 98 4.07 -14.75 6.86
C ILE A 98 5.10 -13.67 7.20
N LEU A 99 4.98 -12.46 6.63
CA LEU A 99 5.87 -11.35 6.92
C LEU A 99 5.76 -10.88 8.38
N CYS A 100 4.55 -10.79 8.92
CA CYS A 100 4.32 -10.41 10.31
C CYS A 100 4.88 -11.44 11.31
N ASN A 101 4.86 -12.71 10.95
CA ASN A 101 5.30 -13.83 11.79
C ASN A 101 6.68 -14.37 11.40
N ILE A 102 7.47 -13.60 10.69
CA ILE A 102 8.80 -14.03 10.21
C ILE A 102 9.71 -14.40 11.39
N ARG A 103 10.19 -15.65 11.42
CA ARG A 103 11.04 -16.19 12.49
C ARG A 103 12.49 -16.38 12.06
N TYR A 104 12.84 -15.90 10.89
CA TYR A 104 14.20 -16.03 10.40
C TYR A 104 15.13 -15.07 11.14
N LYS A 105 16.31 -15.56 11.54
CA LYS A 105 17.27 -14.78 12.34
C LYS A 105 17.66 -13.48 11.64
N GLY A 106 17.49 -12.36 12.33
CA GLY A 106 17.84 -11.03 11.83
C GLY A 106 16.71 -10.31 11.13
N PHE A 107 15.49 -10.88 11.10
CA PHE A 107 14.27 -10.20 10.62
C PHE A 107 13.34 -9.92 11.78
N LYS A 108 12.85 -8.71 11.86
CA LYS A 108 11.85 -8.28 12.84
C LYS A 108 10.77 -7.48 12.15
N THR A 109 9.52 -7.79 12.45
CA THR A 109 8.34 -7.05 12.00
C THR A 109 7.61 -6.47 13.19
N VAL A 110 7.12 -5.25 13.05
CA VAL A 110 6.19 -4.62 13.98
C VAL A 110 4.96 -4.13 13.23
N LYS A 111 3.80 -4.25 13.84
CA LYS A 111 2.54 -3.71 13.32
C LYS A 111 2.15 -2.50 14.16
N LEU A 112 2.01 -1.33 13.51
CA LEU A 112 1.61 -0.08 14.12
C LEU A 112 0.19 0.29 13.67
N PRO A 113 -0.73 0.58 14.61
CA PRO A 113 -2.10 0.94 14.27
C PRO A 113 -2.18 2.34 13.67
N LEU A 114 -2.95 2.49 12.60
CA LEU A 114 -3.32 3.76 11.99
C LEU A 114 -4.67 4.23 12.53
N LEU A 115 -4.78 4.43 13.83
CA LEU A 115 -6.04 4.76 14.49
C LEU A 115 -5.90 6.02 15.34
N PHE A 116 -7.00 6.79 15.43
CA PHE A 116 -7.12 7.91 16.34
C PHE A 116 -8.52 7.96 16.99
N GLU A 117 -8.62 8.53 18.17
CA GLU A 117 -9.87 8.69 18.89
C GLU A 117 -10.78 9.73 18.21
N VAL A 118 -11.97 9.32 17.77
CA VAL A 118 -12.95 10.18 17.09
C VAL A 118 -13.36 11.35 17.95
N ALA A 119 -13.53 11.15 19.26
CA ALA A 119 -13.95 12.18 20.21
C ALA A 119 -12.98 13.38 20.30
N LYS A 120 -11.70 13.17 19.99
CA LYS A 120 -10.67 14.23 19.97
C LYS A 120 -10.63 15.03 18.66
N GLY A 121 -11.37 14.60 17.63
CA GLY A 121 -11.45 15.27 16.35
C GLY A 121 -10.07 15.53 15.70
N ARG A 122 -9.88 16.73 15.15
CA ARG A 122 -8.63 17.12 14.47
C ARG A 122 -7.38 17.03 15.37
N ALA A 123 -7.51 17.37 16.63
CA ALA A 123 -6.38 17.30 17.57
C ALA A 123 -5.94 15.86 17.79
N GLY A 124 -6.91 14.92 17.94
CA GLY A 124 -6.64 13.50 18.07
C GLY A 124 -5.92 12.92 16.86
N LEU A 125 -6.31 13.31 15.65
CA LEU A 125 -5.61 12.91 14.43
C LEU A 125 -4.15 13.38 14.42
N GLN A 126 -3.91 14.64 14.82
CA GLN A 126 -2.56 15.20 14.84
C GLN A 126 -1.67 14.56 15.90
N GLU A 127 -2.22 14.33 17.11
CA GLU A 127 -1.54 13.61 18.20
C GLU A 127 -1.17 12.18 17.78
N ALA A 128 -2.13 11.45 17.21
CA ALA A 128 -1.91 10.07 16.76
C ALA A 128 -0.87 10.00 15.65
N LEU A 129 -0.87 10.92 14.70
CA LEU A 129 0.13 10.97 13.63
C LEU A 129 1.53 11.25 14.18
N THR A 130 1.66 12.16 15.14
CA THR A 130 2.92 12.46 15.81
C THR A 130 3.43 11.26 16.60
N ALA A 131 2.54 10.59 17.33
CA ALA A 131 2.86 9.38 18.07
C ALA A 131 3.29 8.23 17.15
N LEU A 132 2.60 8.05 16.01
CA LEU A 132 2.94 7.05 15.00
C LEU A 132 4.37 7.26 14.44
N CYS A 133 4.73 8.49 14.12
CA CYS A 133 6.08 8.81 13.64
C CYS A 133 7.15 8.46 14.67
N LYS A 134 6.90 8.78 15.94
CA LYS A 134 7.81 8.46 17.04
C LYS A 134 7.94 6.95 17.27
N GLN A 135 6.82 6.22 17.27
CA GLN A 135 6.81 4.75 17.40
C GLN A 135 7.57 4.07 16.25
N ALA A 136 7.42 4.58 15.02
CA ALA A 136 8.17 4.09 13.87
C ALA A 136 9.68 4.32 14.05
N GLU A 137 10.09 5.49 14.52
CA GLU A 137 11.49 5.80 14.81
C GLU A 137 12.09 4.90 15.92
N GLU A 138 11.36 4.71 17.00
CA GLU A 138 11.74 3.82 18.11
C GLU A 138 11.89 2.38 17.61
N SER A 139 10.92 1.89 16.82
CA SER A 139 10.96 0.55 16.23
C SER A 139 12.20 0.34 15.35
N VAL A 140 12.58 1.31 14.53
CA VAL A 140 13.80 1.22 13.73
C VAL A 140 15.04 1.17 14.62
N SER A 141 15.07 1.93 15.70
CA SER A 141 16.18 1.93 16.67
C SER A 141 16.35 0.57 17.38
N GLU A 142 15.26 -0.19 17.52
CA GLU A 142 15.22 -1.55 18.05
C GLU A 142 15.56 -2.62 17.01
N GLY A 143 15.91 -2.21 15.79
CA GLY A 143 16.31 -3.08 14.68
C GLY A 143 15.13 -3.76 13.97
N VAL A 144 13.99 -3.13 13.92
CA VAL A 144 12.83 -3.58 13.14
C VAL A 144 13.08 -3.34 11.65
N ASN A 145 12.97 -4.39 10.84
CA ASN A 145 13.19 -4.36 9.40
C ASN A 145 11.91 -4.05 8.60
N TYR A 146 10.75 -4.39 9.14
CA TYR A 146 9.45 -4.23 8.50
C TYR A 146 8.47 -3.55 9.46
N ILE A 147 8.00 -2.38 9.10
CA ILE A 147 6.93 -1.68 9.82
C ILE A 147 5.66 -1.84 9.00
N VAL A 148 4.66 -2.53 9.56
CA VAL A 148 3.33 -2.67 8.97
C VAL A 148 2.43 -1.60 9.55
N LEU A 149 2.01 -0.67 8.72
CA LEU A 149 1.04 0.38 9.04
C LEU A 149 -0.36 -0.15 8.74
N SER A 150 -1.21 -0.31 9.76
CA SER A 150 -2.49 -0.99 9.62
C SER A 150 -3.66 -0.16 10.10
N ASP A 151 -4.69 -0.03 9.27
CA ASP A 151 -5.98 0.58 9.62
C ASP A 151 -7.05 -0.45 10.04
N ARG A 152 -6.64 -1.68 10.35
CA ARG A 152 -7.56 -2.66 10.95
C ARG A 152 -8.02 -2.18 12.32
N ASP A 153 -9.10 -2.77 12.80
CA ASP A 153 -9.66 -2.52 14.13
C ASP A 153 -10.32 -1.13 14.29
N VAL A 154 -10.74 -0.51 13.17
CA VAL A 154 -11.64 0.65 13.19
C VAL A 154 -12.95 0.27 13.87
N ASP A 155 -13.37 1.09 14.84
CA ASP A 155 -14.61 0.90 15.59
C ASP A 155 -15.41 2.22 15.75
N ALA A 156 -16.42 2.24 16.60
CA ALA A 156 -17.25 3.43 16.82
C ALA A 156 -16.48 4.57 17.53
N THR A 157 -15.37 4.28 18.17
CA THR A 157 -14.56 5.22 18.97
C THR A 157 -13.24 5.59 18.30
N HIS A 158 -12.75 4.74 17.38
CA HIS A 158 -11.48 4.91 16.69
C HIS A 158 -11.68 4.93 15.17
N ALA A 159 -11.26 6.01 14.54
CA ALA A 159 -11.22 6.14 13.09
C ALA A 159 -9.82 5.93 12.54
N ALA A 160 -9.76 5.53 11.27
CA ALA A 160 -8.47 5.37 10.59
C ALA A 160 -7.81 6.72 10.30
N ILE A 161 -6.51 6.81 10.56
CA ILE A 161 -5.67 7.83 9.94
C ILE A 161 -5.62 7.52 8.44
N PRO A 162 -5.89 8.47 7.53
CA PRO A 162 -5.77 8.22 6.09
C PRO A 162 -4.42 7.60 5.76
N SER A 163 -4.43 6.43 5.12
CA SER A 163 -3.22 5.63 4.94
C SER A 163 -2.13 6.36 4.14
N LEU A 164 -2.51 7.14 3.13
CA LEU A 164 -1.57 7.96 2.35
C LEU A 164 -0.90 9.04 3.20
N LEU A 165 -1.66 9.69 4.12
CA LEU A 165 -1.11 10.67 5.06
C LEU A 165 -0.13 10.01 6.03
N ALA A 166 -0.50 8.86 6.59
CA ALA A 166 0.32 8.12 7.54
C ALA A 166 1.65 7.67 6.91
N VAL A 167 1.60 7.09 5.72
CA VAL A 167 2.81 6.67 4.98
C VAL A 167 3.72 7.85 4.72
N SER A 168 3.18 8.94 4.18
CA SER A 168 3.96 10.15 3.89
C SER A 168 4.62 10.72 5.15
N ALA A 169 3.87 10.81 6.25
CA ALA A 169 4.39 11.34 7.51
C ALA A 169 5.52 10.47 8.08
N VAL A 170 5.33 9.16 8.17
CA VAL A 170 6.35 8.23 8.66
C VAL A 170 7.58 8.22 7.74
N HIS A 171 7.37 8.19 6.41
CA HIS A 171 8.44 8.23 5.44
C HIS A 171 9.33 9.47 5.61
N HIS A 172 8.74 10.65 5.62
CA HIS A 172 9.49 11.91 5.75
C HIS A 172 10.09 12.09 7.15
N HIS A 173 9.40 11.65 8.20
CA HIS A 173 9.98 11.65 9.55
C HIS A 173 11.24 10.78 9.60
N LEU A 174 11.18 9.54 9.11
CA LEU A 174 12.34 8.64 9.08
C LEU A 174 13.49 9.18 8.20
N ILE A 175 13.20 9.92 7.13
CA ILE A 175 14.21 10.64 6.35
C ILE A 175 14.88 11.72 7.23
N SER A 176 14.08 12.56 7.89
CA SER A 176 14.60 13.68 8.70
C SER A 176 15.52 13.25 9.83
N VAL A 177 15.32 12.02 10.37
CA VAL A 177 16.15 11.43 11.42
C VAL A 177 17.21 10.45 10.88
N GLY A 178 17.36 10.33 9.54
CA GLY A 178 18.37 9.49 8.89
C GLY A 178 18.17 7.98 9.03
N LYS A 179 16.92 7.53 9.26
CA LYS A 179 16.59 6.11 9.52
C LYS A 179 15.80 5.43 8.42
N ARG A 180 15.35 6.15 7.39
CA ARG A 180 14.41 5.62 6.38
C ARG A 180 14.88 4.35 5.68
N VAL A 181 16.16 4.25 5.36
CA VAL A 181 16.75 3.11 4.64
C VAL A 181 16.95 1.86 5.50
N GLN A 182 16.69 1.95 6.80
CA GLN A 182 16.87 0.85 7.74
C GLN A 182 15.61 -0.02 7.92
N THR A 183 14.50 0.35 7.28
CA THR A 183 13.22 -0.38 7.37
C THR A 183 12.42 -0.28 6.09
N ALA A 184 11.60 -1.29 5.81
CA ALA A 184 10.55 -1.24 4.79
C ALA A 184 9.22 -0.85 5.43
N LEU A 185 8.44 0.00 4.74
CA LEU A 185 7.09 0.38 5.15
C LEU A 185 6.08 -0.47 4.35
N VAL A 186 5.29 -1.26 5.05
CA VAL A 186 4.22 -2.08 4.47
C VAL A 186 2.88 -1.49 4.92
N VAL A 187 1.94 -1.35 4.01
CA VAL A 187 0.63 -0.77 4.31
C VAL A 187 -0.46 -1.82 4.21
N GLU A 188 -1.14 -2.07 5.31
CA GLU A 188 -2.34 -2.89 5.39
C GLU A 188 -3.54 -1.94 5.52
N SER A 189 -4.29 -1.71 4.42
CA SER A 189 -5.35 -0.70 4.42
C SER A 189 -6.60 -1.12 3.66
N GLY A 190 -7.75 -0.76 4.26
CA GLY A 190 -9.06 -0.90 3.64
C GLY A 190 -9.35 0.17 2.58
N GLU A 191 -8.54 1.21 2.47
CA GLU A 191 -8.71 2.27 1.47
C GLU A 191 -8.25 1.85 0.07
N ILE A 192 -7.34 0.86 -0.04
CA ILE A 192 -6.73 0.43 -1.31
C ILE A 192 -7.73 -0.36 -2.14
N ARG A 193 -8.08 0.12 -3.34
CA ARG A 193 -9.10 -0.49 -4.18
C ARG A 193 -8.75 -0.53 -5.66
N GLU A 194 -7.93 0.40 -6.15
CA GLU A 194 -7.60 0.62 -7.56
C GLU A 194 -6.12 0.94 -7.74
N VAL A 195 -5.67 0.94 -8.97
CA VAL A 195 -4.27 1.19 -9.36
C VAL A 195 -3.76 2.52 -8.80
N MET A 196 -4.53 3.60 -8.93
CA MET A 196 -4.12 4.92 -8.45
C MET A 196 -3.82 4.93 -6.94
N HIS A 197 -4.60 4.20 -6.13
CA HIS A 197 -4.32 4.10 -4.68
C HIS A 197 -2.99 3.40 -4.41
N ALA A 198 -2.72 2.31 -5.13
CA ALA A 198 -1.46 1.58 -5.01
C ALA A 198 -0.28 2.45 -5.47
N ALA A 199 -0.39 3.07 -6.65
CA ALA A 199 0.66 3.93 -7.20
C ALA A 199 1.01 5.10 -6.28
N LEU A 200 0.01 5.77 -5.68
CA LEU A 200 0.24 6.86 -4.74
C LEU A 200 0.93 6.38 -3.46
N LEU A 201 0.48 5.28 -2.85
CA LEU A 201 1.12 4.75 -1.64
C LEU A 201 2.58 4.37 -1.88
N LEU A 202 2.88 3.71 -3.00
CA LEU A 202 4.26 3.39 -3.38
C LEU A 202 5.07 4.66 -3.65
N GLY A 203 4.50 5.62 -4.38
CA GLY A 203 5.13 6.92 -4.65
C GLY A 203 5.42 7.74 -3.40
N PHE A 204 4.62 7.61 -2.35
CA PHE A 204 4.81 8.25 -1.05
C PHE A 204 5.64 7.43 -0.06
N GLY A 205 6.22 6.31 -0.49
CA GLY A 205 7.26 5.60 0.24
C GLY A 205 6.87 4.26 0.85
N ALA A 206 5.69 3.71 0.53
CA ALA A 206 5.40 2.33 0.86
C ALA A 206 6.24 1.37 0.01
N SER A 207 6.70 0.27 0.60
CA SER A 207 7.44 -0.79 -0.09
C SER A 207 6.52 -1.93 -0.53
N ALA A 208 5.43 -2.17 0.20
CA ALA A 208 4.44 -3.18 -0.14
C ALA A 208 3.07 -2.83 0.45
N LEU A 209 2.03 -3.39 -0.13
CA LEU A 209 0.63 -3.07 0.16
C LEU A 209 -0.20 -4.34 0.36
N ASN A 210 -1.12 -4.31 1.32
CA ASN A 210 -2.14 -5.34 1.49
C ASN A 210 -3.54 -4.70 1.46
N PRO A 211 -4.29 -4.83 0.37
CA PRO A 211 -5.65 -4.32 0.23
C PRO A 211 -6.68 -5.25 0.88
N TYR A 212 -6.58 -5.48 2.19
CA TYR A 212 -7.36 -6.51 2.88
C TYR A 212 -8.87 -6.39 2.71
N MET A 213 -9.40 -5.17 2.66
CA MET A 213 -10.84 -4.95 2.48
C MET A 213 -11.30 -5.30 1.06
N ALA A 214 -10.45 -5.04 0.04
CA ALA A 214 -10.76 -5.47 -1.31
C ALA A 214 -10.80 -7.01 -1.40
N PHE A 215 -9.88 -7.70 -0.73
CA PHE A 215 -9.90 -9.18 -0.64
C PHE A 215 -11.16 -9.69 0.08
N ALA A 216 -11.58 -9.06 1.18
CA ALA A 216 -12.81 -9.41 1.87
C ALA A 216 -14.07 -9.19 1.00
N VAL A 217 -14.06 -8.14 0.18
CA VAL A 217 -15.15 -7.89 -0.79
C VAL A 217 -15.16 -8.95 -1.88
N ILE A 218 -13.99 -9.34 -2.41
CA ILE A 218 -13.88 -10.41 -3.43
C ILE A 218 -14.44 -11.72 -2.88
N ASP A 219 -14.05 -12.12 -1.67
CA ASP A 219 -14.55 -13.31 -1.01
C ASP A 219 -16.08 -13.31 -0.91
N LYS A 220 -16.66 -12.18 -0.48
CA LYS A 220 -18.10 -12.01 -0.40
C LYS A 220 -18.80 -12.08 -1.76
N LEU A 221 -18.20 -11.52 -2.82
CA LEU A 221 -18.77 -11.54 -4.18
C LEU A 221 -18.71 -12.95 -4.79
N VAL A 222 -17.64 -13.71 -4.51
CA VAL A 222 -17.52 -15.12 -4.89
C VAL A 222 -18.57 -15.96 -4.14
N ALA A 223 -18.71 -15.79 -2.83
CA ALA A 223 -19.72 -16.49 -2.03
C ALA A 223 -21.15 -16.22 -2.50
N LYS A 224 -21.43 -15.01 -2.98
CA LYS A 224 -22.73 -14.64 -3.58
C LYS A 224 -22.89 -15.07 -5.04
N LYS A 225 -21.87 -15.70 -5.64
CA LYS A 225 -21.84 -16.07 -7.08
C LYS A 225 -21.96 -14.89 -8.05
N GLU A 226 -21.65 -13.68 -7.60
CA GLU A 226 -21.53 -12.50 -8.47
C GLU A 226 -20.23 -12.54 -9.29
N ILE A 227 -19.19 -13.20 -8.78
CA ILE A 227 -17.98 -13.60 -9.49
C ILE A 227 -18.02 -15.13 -9.66
N GLN A 228 -18.01 -15.59 -10.93
CA GLN A 228 -18.07 -17.02 -11.27
C GLN A 228 -16.66 -17.64 -11.37
N LEU A 229 -15.83 -17.36 -10.39
CA LEU A 229 -14.48 -17.89 -10.23
C LEU A 229 -14.31 -18.32 -8.78
N ASP A 230 -13.36 -19.20 -8.51
CA ASP A 230 -12.93 -19.44 -7.14
C ASP A 230 -12.17 -18.22 -6.58
N TYR A 231 -12.13 -18.11 -5.24
CA TYR A 231 -11.50 -16.98 -4.57
C TYR A 231 -10.02 -16.78 -4.96
N ALA A 232 -9.24 -17.86 -5.01
CA ALA A 232 -7.80 -17.79 -5.31
C ALA A 232 -7.54 -17.27 -6.73
N THR A 233 -8.36 -17.67 -7.69
CA THR A 233 -8.28 -17.17 -9.06
C THR A 233 -8.73 -15.72 -9.15
N ALA A 234 -9.78 -15.33 -8.46
CA ALA A 234 -10.29 -13.96 -8.42
C ALA A 234 -9.28 -13.00 -7.76
N GLU A 235 -8.72 -13.38 -6.61
CA GLU A 235 -7.65 -12.65 -5.92
C GLU A 235 -6.42 -12.45 -6.82
N LYS A 236 -5.94 -13.51 -7.45
CA LYS A 236 -4.79 -13.46 -8.37
C LYS A 236 -5.04 -12.52 -9.56
N LYS A 237 -6.24 -12.53 -10.13
CA LYS A 237 -6.60 -11.62 -11.22
C LYS A 237 -6.70 -10.16 -10.74
N TYR A 238 -7.26 -9.93 -9.56
CA TYR A 238 -7.28 -8.61 -8.96
C TYR A 238 -5.87 -8.05 -8.73
N ILE A 239 -4.99 -8.84 -8.12
CA ILE A 239 -3.58 -8.46 -7.94
C ILE A 239 -2.92 -8.16 -9.28
N LYS A 240 -3.13 -9.04 -10.29
CA LYS A 240 -2.61 -8.82 -11.66
C LYS A 240 -3.11 -7.52 -12.26
N SER A 241 -4.37 -7.17 -12.02
CA SER A 241 -4.98 -5.94 -12.52
C SER A 241 -4.31 -4.70 -11.91
N ILE A 242 -4.06 -4.69 -10.59
CA ILE A 242 -3.31 -3.62 -9.92
C ILE A 242 -1.87 -3.51 -10.48
N CYS A 243 -1.20 -4.65 -10.65
CA CYS A 243 0.19 -4.69 -11.12
C CYS A 243 0.35 -4.33 -12.60
N LYS A 244 -0.71 -4.43 -13.39
CA LYS A 244 -0.68 -4.11 -14.83
C LYS A 244 -0.86 -2.60 -15.11
N GLY A 245 -1.58 -1.90 -14.28
CA GLY A 245 -1.81 -0.44 -14.40
C GLY A 245 -0.70 0.35 -13.76
#